data_afaca1626ba94ace175ea892f4bd3ec8
#
_entry.id   afaca1626ba94ace175ea892f4bd3ec8
#
_cell.length_a   1.000
_cell.length_b   1.000
_cell.length_c   1.000
_cell.angle_alpha   90.00
_cell.angle_beta   90.00
_cell.angle_gamma   90.00
#
_symmetry.space_group_name_H-M   'P 1'
#
loop_
_entity.id
_entity.type
_entity.pdbx_description
1 polymer ?
#
loop_
_entity_poly.entity_id
_entity_poly.type
_entity_poly.pdbx_seq_one_letter_code
_entity_poly.pdbx_strand_id
1 'polypeptide(L)'
;FRSAPEGTTLTVGFNRRFSPFAEKMKRLLGDGPKNIVATMNAGFIPQEVWVHDLEIGGGRIIGEACHFIDLCSFLAGSEVVAVCMNALGENPEENTDNASILLRYANGTNAVINYFANGSKSYAKERVEVFSQERVLVLDNWRKLTGYGFKGFSSMKAGMDKGQKRQFTLLNERIREGGEPLIPRSEE
;
A
#
# COMPACT_ATOMS: atom_id res chain seq x y z
N PHE A 1 8.33 8.94 18.17
CA PHE A 1 7.00 8.61 18.69
C PHE A 1 6.96 8.60 20.21
N ARG A 2 7.89 7.91 20.90
CA ARG A 2 7.90 7.78 22.37
C ARG A 2 8.13 9.10 23.11
N SER A 3 8.69 10.12 22.45
CA SER A 3 8.96 11.45 23.00
C SER A 3 7.90 12.51 22.63
N ALA A 4 6.83 12.12 21.95
CA ALA A 4 5.76 13.07 21.63
C ALA A 4 5.01 13.48 22.90
N PRO A 5 4.73 14.79 23.10
CA PRO A 5 3.94 15.25 24.24
C PRO A 5 2.56 14.57 24.33
N GLU A 6 2.04 14.42 25.54
CA GLU A 6 0.69 13.93 25.75
C GLU A 6 -0.33 14.83 25.02
N GLY A 7 -1.33 14.21 24.39
CA GLY A 7 -2.31 14.94 23.57
C GLY A 7 -1.87 15.23 22.12
N THR A 8 -0.64 14.85 21.72
CA THR A 8 -0.18 15.00 20.35
C THR A 8 -0.88 14.01 19.42
N THR A 9 -1.51 14.53 18.35
CA THR A 9 -2.04 13.69 17.28
C THR A 9 -0.93 13.32 16.31
N LEU A 10 -0.60 12.05 16.23
CA LEU A 10 0.33 11.50 15.26
C LEU A 10 -0.44 10.80 14.14
N THR A 11 -0.07 11.06 12.90
CA THR A 11 -0.62 10.35 11.74
C THR A 11 0.47 9.93 10.78
N VAL A 12 0.33 8.75 10.24
CA VAL A 12 1.25 8.22 9.22
C VAL A 12 0.73 8.61 7.83
N GLY A 13 1.64 8.92 6.90
CA GLY A 13 1.33 9.37 5.54
C GLY A 13 0.82 8.26 4.60
N PHE A 14 0.13 7.23 5.06
CA PHE A 14 -0.39 6.13 4.25
C PHE A 14 -1.64 6.55 3.48
N ASN A 15 -1.44 7.35 2.47
CA ASN A 15 -2.50 8.00 1.70
C ASN A 15 -3.30 7.05 0.80
N ARG A 16 -2.72 5.94 0.31
CA ARG A 16 -3.32 5.08 -0.73
C ARG A 16 -4.66 4.49 -0.35
N ARG A 17 -4.89 4.17 0.93
CA ARG A 17 -6.17 3.68 1.44
C ARG A 17 -7.32 4.68 1.29
N PHE A 18 -7.02 5.97 1.22
CA PHE A 18 -7.98 7.07 1.04
C PHE A 18 -8.23 7.43 -0.42
N SER A 19 -7.59 6.75 -1.37
CA SER A 19 -7.87 6.91 -2.78
C SER A 19 -9.31 6.47 -3.09
N PRO A 20 -10.06 7.20 -3.93
CA PRO A 20 -11.40 6.80 -4.34
C PRO A 20 -11.41 5.41 -5.01
N PHE A 21 -10.31 5.03 -5.64
CA PHE A 21 -10.14 3.69 -6.20
C PHE A 21 -10.02 2.63 -5.11
N ALA A 22 -9.18 2.83 -4.10
CA ALA A 22 -8.99 1.89 -3.00
C ALA A 22 -10.28 1.74 -2.16
N GLU A 23 -10.96 2.84 -1.86
CA GLU A 23 -12.26 2.82 -1.18
C GLU A 23 -13.33 2.05 -2.02
N LYS A 24 -13.32 2.25 -3.34
CA LYS A 24 -14.23 1.49 -4.23
C LYS A 24 -13.88 0.00 -4.24
N MET A 25 -12.60 -0.35 -4.30
CA MET A 25 -12.14 -1.75 -4.21
C MET A 25 -12.63 -2.38 -2.90
N LYS A 26 -12.40 -1.73 -1.75
CA LYS A 26 -12.83 -2.23 -0.43
C LYS A 26 -14.33 -2.54 -0.39
N ARG A 27 -15.16 -1.62 -0.91
CA ARG A 27 -16.63 -1.81 -0.96
C ARG A 27 -17.05 -2.96 -1.89
N LEU A 28 -16.37 -3.15 -3.03
CA LEU A 28 -16.70 -4.20 -4.00
C LEU A 28 -16.26 -5.59 -3.54
N LEU A 29 -15.15 -5.68 -2.82
CA LEU A 29 -14.59 -6.95 -2.35
C LEU A 29 -15.38 -7.56 -1.20
N GLY A 30 -15.92 -6.72 -0.30
CA GLY A 30 -16.57 -7.20 0.91
C GLY A 30 -15.61 -7.97 1.83
N ASP A 31 -16.19 -8.80 2.69
CA ASP A 31 -15.46 -9.64 3.63
C ASP A 31 -14.96 -10.94 2.99
N GLY A 32 -14.14 -11.68 3.72
CA GLY A 32 -13.57 -12.96 3.30
C GLY A 32 -12.14 -12.85 2.77
N PRO A 33 -11.48 -14.02 2.61
CA PRO A 33 -10.09 -14.09 2.18
C PRO A 33 -9.91 -13.65 0.72
N LYS A 34 -8.75 -13.08 0.45
CA LYS A 34 -8.38 -12.53 -0.86
C LYS A 34 -6.94 -12.92 -1.20
N ASN A 35 -6.64 -13.00 -2.50
CA ASN A 35 -5.26 -12.96 -2.97
C ASN A 35 -5.01 -11.57 -3.56
N ILE A 36 -4.00 -10.87 -3.06
CA ILE A 36 -3.66 -9.50 -3.45
C ILE A 36 -2.26 -9.51 -4.06
N VAL A 37 -2.10 -8.91 -5.23
CA VAL A 37 -0.81 -8.69 -5.87
C VAL A 37 -0.65 -7.20 -6.11
N ALA A 38 0.33 -6.59 -5.47
CA ALA A 38 0.68 -5.18 -5.64
C ALA A 38 2.08 -5.07 -6.24
N THR A 39 2.22 -4.43 -7.38
CA THR A 39 3.50 -4.22 -8.04
C THR A 39 3.80 -2.73 -8.15
N MET A 40 4.96 -2.33 -7.66
CA MET A 40 5.54 -1.01 -7.83
C MET A 40 6.78 -1.08 -8.72
N ASN A 41 6.69 -0.48 -9.89
CA ASN A 41 7.83 -0.17 -10.74
C ASN A 41 8.40 1.18 -10.29
N ALA A 42 9.24 1.14 -9.26
CA ALA A 42 9.73 2.34 -8.56
C ALA A 42 10.69 3.17 -9.42
N GLY A 43 11.42 2.50 -10.32
CA GLY A 43 12.46 3.10 -11.14
C GLY A 43 13.76 3.33 -10.37
N PHE A 44 14.85 3.33 -11.12
CA PHE A 44 16.19 3.48 -10.57
C PHE A 44 16.41 4.88 -9.94
N ILE A 45 17.03 4.88 -8.77
CA ILE A 45 17.58 6.04 -8.07
C ILE A 45 19.08 5.73 -7.79
N PRO A 46 20.03 6.65 -8.04
CA PRO A 46 21.44 6.43 -7.71
C PRO A 46 21.65 6.15 -6.21
N GLN A 47 22.61 5.27 -5.89
CA GLN A 47 22.86 4.81 -4.52
C GLN A 47 23.31 5.92 -3.55
N GLU A 48 23.89 6.99 -4.09
CA GLU A 48 24.37 8.15 -3.32
C GLU A 48 23.21 9.04 -2.80
N VAL A 49 22.00 8.82 -3.27
CA VAL A 49 20.84 9.61 -2.83
C VAL A 49 20.42 9.15 -1.43
N TRP A 50 20.14 10.11 -0.56
CA TRP A 50 19.83 9.93 0.87
C TRP A 50 18.75 8.85 1.18
N VAL A 51 17.89 8.53 0.22
CA VAL A 51 16.84 7.51 0.40
C VAL A 51 17.40 6.10 0.59
N HIS A 52 18.65 5.85 0.16
CA HIS A 52 19.36 4.58 0.31
C HIS A 52 20.16 4.52 1.62
N ASP A 53 20.38 5.64 2.28
CA ASP A 53 21.04 5.69 3.58
C ASP A 53 20.09 5.14 4.65
N LEU A 54 20.54 4.11 5.36
CA LEU A 54 19.69 3.40 6.34
C LEU A 54 19.40 4.23 7.60
N GLU A 55 20.31 5.15 7.97
CA GLU A 55 20.13 6.01 9.14
C GLU A 55 19.25 7.23 8.83
N ILE A 56 19.37 7.78 7.62
CA ILE A 56 18.66 9.00 7.19
C ILE A 56 17.33 8.67 6.52
N GLY A 57 17.37 7.81 5.49
CA GLY A 57 16.21 7.45 4.66
C GLY A 57 15.55 6.13 5.01
N GLY A 58 16.24 5.27 5.74
CA GLY A 58 15.76 3.94 6.12
C GLY A 58 15.72 2.93 4.97
N GLY A 59 16.20 3.32 3.77
CA GLY A 59 16.08 2.52 2.56
C GLY A 59 14.69 2.59 1.91
N ARG A 60 14.63 2.26 0.63
CA ARG A 60 13.41 2.42 -0.18
C ARG A 60 12.31 1.42 0.16
N ILE A 61 12.66 0.22 0.64
CA ILE A 61 11.65 -0.75 1.07
C ILE A 61 10.85 -0.19 2.26
N ILE A 62 11.53 0.32 3.28
CA ILE A 62 10.86 0.93 4.45
C ILE A 62 10.16 2.24 4.05
N GLY A 63 10.82 3.10 3.29
CA GLY A 63 10.28 4.42 2.93
C GLY A 63 9.12 4.40 1.93
N GLU A 64 9.06 3.41 1.04
CA GLU A 64 8.06 3.38 -0.04
C GLU A 64 7.18 2.13 -0.06
N ALA A 65 7.73 0.92 0.14
CA ALA A 65 6.93 -0.31 0.10
C ALA A 65 5.93 -0.38 1.27
N CYS A 66 6.19 0.29 2.39
CA CYS A 66 5.26 0.44 3.52
C CYS A 66 3.87 0.95 3.10
N HIS A 67 3.78 1.80 2.09
CA HIS A 67 2.51 2.25 1.53
C HIS A 67 1.67 1.12 0.92
N PHE A 68 2.31 0.08 0.38
CA PHE A 68 1.62 -1.07 -0.19
C PHE A 68 1.28 -2.10 0.89
N ILE A 69 2.11 -2.21 1.94
CA ILE A 69 1.79 -3.01 3.12
C ILE A 69 0.50 -2.48 3.75
N ASP A 70 0.42 -1.17 3.96
CA ASP A 70 -0.78 -0.49 4.46
C ASP A 70 -2.00 -0.71 3.56
N LEU A 71 -1.85 -0.52 2.25
CA LEU A 71 -2.93 -0.73 1.27
C LEU A 71 -3.45 -2.16 1.28
N CYS A 72 -2.54 -3.16 1.29
CA CYS A 72 -2.91 -4.56 1.35
C CYS A 72 -3.64 -4.90 2.66
N SER A 73 -3.19 -4.36 3.79
CA SER A 73 -3.85 -4.52 5.10
C SER A 73 -5.23 -3.88 5.11
N PHE A 74 -5.38 -2.69 4.53
CA PHE A 74 -6.68 -2.03 4.34
C PHE A 74 -7.64 -2.88 3.51
N LEU A 75 -7.19 -3.42 2.37
CA LEU A 75 -8.01 -4.28 1.50
C LEU A 75 -8.32 -5.63 2.15
N ALA A 76 -7.37 -6.24 2.85
CA ALA A 76 -7.56 -7.46 3.60
C ALA A 76 -8.58 -7.28 4.73
N GLY A 77 -8.52 -6.14 5.44
CA GLY A 77 -9.34 -5.88 6.62
C GLY A 77 -9.00 -6.81 7.79
N SER A 78 -7.73 -7.15 7.93
CA SER A 78 -7.22 -8.10 8.94
C SER A 78 -5.76 -7.79 9.25
N GLU A 79 -5.27 -8.25 10.39
CA GLU A 79 -3.89 -8.10 10.82
C GLU A 79 -2.94 -9.07 10.10
N VAL A 80 -1.67 -8.66 9.94
CA VAL A 80 -0.60 -9.50 9.40
C VAL A 80 -0.14 -10.48 10.48
N VAL A 81 -0.09 -11.78 10.16
CA VAL A 81 0.36 -12.83 11.09
C VAL A 81 1.66 -13.52 10.64
N ALA A 82 2.09 -13.31 9.42
CA ALA A 82 3.39 -13.79 8.95
C ALA A 82 3.88 -12.94 7.77
N VAL A 83 5.21 -12.79 7.69
CA VAL A 83 5.89 -12.09 6.61
C VAL A 83 7.09 -12.90 6.13
N CYS A 84 7.33 -12.86 4.81
CA CYS A 84 8.55 -13.37 4.19
C CYS A 84 8.98 -12.38 3.10
N MET A 85 10.25 -12.10 2.99
CA MET A 85 10.81 -11.25 1.95
C MET A 85 11.92 -11.96 1.21
N ASN A 86 11.93 -11.83 -0.11
CA ASN A 86 13.00 -12.28 -0.98
C ASN A 86 13.51 -11.12 -1.82
N ALA A 87 14.79 -10.83 -1.73
CA ALA A 87 15.44 -9.75 -2.45
C ALA A 87 16.17 -10.24 -3.70
N LEU A 88 16.32 -9.39 -4.69
CA LEU A 88 17.05 -9.69 -5.93
C LEU A 88 18.55 -9.71 -5.66
N GLY A 89 19.26 -10.69 -6.24
CA GLY A 89 20.70 -10.86 -6.19
C GLY A 89 21.14 -12.04 -5.32
N GLU A 90 22.39 -12.50 -5.51
CA GLU A 90 22.94 -13.63 -4.74
C GLU A 90 23.22 -13.26 -3.30
N ASN A 91 23.67 -12.02 -3.06
CA ASN A 91 23.95 -11.47 -1.73
C ASN A 91 23.37 -10.06 -1.64
N PRO A 92 22.04 -9.92 -1.48
CA PRO A 92 21.39 -8.62 -1.44
C PRO A 92 21.82 -7.84 -0.19
N GLU A 93 22.11 -6.56 -0.35
CA GLU A 93 22.40 -5.66 0.75
C GLU A 93 21.11 -5.28 1.50
N GLU A 94 21.25 -4.83 2.76
CA GLU A 94 20.13 -4.46 3.63
C GLU A 94 19.29 -3.31 3.04
N ASN A 95 19.93 -2.37 2.31
CA ASN A 95 19.28 -1.25 1.64
C ASN A 95 18.78 -1.58 0.22
N THR A 96 18.60 -2.87 -0.11
CA THR A 96 18.04 -3.28 -1.42
C THR A 96 16.78 -2.52 -1.78
N ASP A 97 16.60 -2.21 -3.05
CA ASP A 97 15.39 -1.61 -3.61
C ASP A 97 14.67 -2.51 -4.63
N ASN A 98 14.97 -3.81 -4.59
CA ASN A 98 14.34 -4.84 -5.42
C ASN A 98 13.98 -6.05 -4.58
N ALA A 99 12.72 -6.16 -4.18
CA ALA A 99 12.25 -7.26 -3.35
C ALA A 99 10.79 -7.63 -3.62
N SER A 100 10.45 -8.89 -3.32
CA SER A 100 9.09 -9.39 -3.20
C SER A 100 8.81 -9.71 -1.74
N ILE A 101 7.72 -9.15 -1.21
CA ILE A 101 7.29 -9.30 0.19
C ILE A 101 5.98 -10.07 0.17
N LEU A 102 5.93 -11.18 0.90
CA LEU A 102 4.73 -11.98 1.10
C LEU A 102 4.17 -11.71 2.49
N LEU A 103 2.88 -11.41 2.55
CA LEU A 103 2.15 -11.17 3.78
C LEU A 103 1.02 -12.19 3.91
N ARG A 104 0.90 -12.79 5.08
CA ARG A 104 -0.24 -13.63 5.47
C ARG A 104 -1.05 -12.90 6.53
N TYR A 105 -2.36 -12.88 6.35
CA TYR A 105 -3.31 -12.23 7.27
C TYR A 105 -4.10 -13.26 8.08
N ALA A 106 -4.54 -12.88 9.28
CA ALA A 106 -5.27 -13.74 10.20
C ALA A 106 -6.58 -14.28 9.59
N ASN A 107 -7.25 -13.53 8.71
CA ASN A 107 -8.47 -13.96 8.01
C ASN A 107 -8.22 -14.89 6.81
N GLY A 108 -6.98 -15.37 6.61
CA GLY A 108 -6.59 -16.21 5.49
C GLY A 108 -6.30 -15.47 4.18
N THR A 109 -6.37 -14.14 4.16
CA THR A 109 -5.90 -13.33 3.02
C THR A 109 -4.39 -13.47 2.82
N ASN A 110 -3.97 -13.49 1.57
CA ASN A 110 -2.58 -13.58 1.16
C ASN A 110 -2.23 -12.39 0.26
N ALA A 111 -1.10 -11.72 0.50
CA ALA A 111 -0.65 -10.61 -0.34
C ALA A 111 0.80 -10.78 -0.77
N VAL A 112 1.10 -10.38 -2.00
CA VAL A 112 2.44 -10.26 -2.56
C VAL A 112 2.65 -8.81 -2.97
N ILE A 113 3.71 -8.21 -2.45
CA ILE A 113 4.13 -6.85 -2.80
C ILE A 113 5.45 -6.95 -3.53
N ASN A 114 5.46 -6.62 -4.80
CA ASN A 114 6.65 -6.54 -5.64
C ASN A 114 7.11 -5.09 -5.72
N TYR A 115 8.23 -4.79 -5.08
CA TYR A 115 8.88 -3.50 -5.15
C TYR A 115 10.13 -3.62 -6.01
N PHE A 116 10.11 -3.06 -7.21
CA PHE A 116 11.16 -3.22 -8.21
C PHE A 116 11.66 -1.86 -8.71
N ALA A 117 12.94 -1.57 -8.51
CA ALA A 117 13.60 -0.35 -8.97
C ALA A 117 14.29 -0.50 -10.32
N ASN A 118 14.45 -1.72 -10.82
CA ASN A 118 15.17 -2.05 -12.06
C ASN A 118 14.30 -2.04 -13.33
N GLY A 119 13.02 -1.69 -13.22
CA GLY A 119 12.09 -1.64 -14.34
C GLY A 119 12.21 -0.34 -15.17
N SER A 120 11.69 -0.39 -16.40
CA SER A 120 11.62 0.77 -17.28
C SER A 120 10.65 1.83 -16.79
N LYS A 121 11.03 3.10 -16.83
CA LYS A 121 10.16 4.25 -16.50
C LYS A 121 8.99 4.43 -17.49
N SER A 122 9.03 3.79 -18.66
CA SER A 122 7.93 3.80 -19.63
C SER A 122 6.79 2.84 -19.26
N TYR A 123 7.03 1.91 -18.33
CA TYR A 123 6.00 1.02 -17.79
C TYR A 123 5.21 1.72 -16.66
N ALA A 124 3.95 1.31 -16.45
CA ALA A 124 3.10 1.86 -15.40
C ALA A 124 3.77 1.71 -14.01
N LYS A 125 3.73 2.78 -13.20
CA LYS A 125 4.41 2.80 -11.90
C LYS A 125 3.78 1.86 -10.88
N GLU A 126 2.46 1.82 -10.79
CA GLU A 126 1.76 1.08 -9.74
C GLU A 126 0.60 0.26 -10.30
N ARG A 127 0.52 -1.02 -9.94
CA ARG A 127 -0.56 -1.93 -10.30
C ARG A 127 -0.97 -2.76 -9.09
N VAL A 128 -2.28 -2.89 -8.86
CA VAL A 128 -2.83 -3.73 -7.80
C VAL A 128 -3.91 -4.64 -8.38
N GLU A 129 -3.80 -5.93 -8.13
CA GLU A 129 -4.77 -6.94 -8.53
C GLU A 129 -5.29 -7.68 -7.30
N VAL A 130 -6.60 -7.87 -7.24
CA VAL A 130 -7.24 -8.59 -6.13
C VAL A 130 -8.18 -9.64 -6.68
N PHE A 131 -7.96 -10.87 -6.24
CA PHE A 131 -8.76 -12.04 -6.60
C PHE A 131 -9.56 -12.51 -5.40
N SER A 132 -10.87 -12.60 -5.51
CA SER A 132 -11.75 -13.06 -4.44
C SER A 132 -13.11 -13.51 -4.99
N GLN A 133 -13.59 -14.67 -4.57
CA GLN A 133 -14.95 -15.13 -4.86
C GLN A 133 -15.27 -15.10 -6.39
N GLU A 134 -14.42 -15.69 -7.20
CA GLU A 134 -14.51 -15.75 -8.69
C GLU A 134 -14.53 -14.36 -9.36
N ARG A 135 -14.10 -13.31 -8.65
CA ARG A 135 -14.04 -11.93 -9.13
C ARG A 135 -12.62 -11.40 -9.09
N VAL A 136 -12.30 -10.51 -10.02
CA VAL A 136 -10.99 -9.85 -10.07
C VAL A 136 -11.18 -8.34 -10.17
N LEU A 137 -10.43 -7.60 -9.36
CA LEU A 137 -10.24 -6.16 -9.51
C LEU A 137 -8.81 -5.86 -9.95
N VAL A 138 -8.67 -4.99 -10.93
CA VAL A 138 -7.36 -4.52 -11.44
C VAL A 138 -7.31 -3.02 -11.37
N LEU A 139 -6.48 -2.49 -10.49
CA LEU A 139 -6.17 -1.06 -10.38
C LEU A 139 -4.89 -0.77 -11.16
N ASP A 140 -4.99 0.12 -12.14
CA ASP A 140 -3.89 0.54 -12.99
C ASP A 140 -3.54 2.00 -12.73
N ASN A 141 -2.35 2.20 -12.17
CA ASN A 141 -1.67 3.47 -11.96
C ASN A 141 -2.56 4.59 -11.38
N TRP A 142 -3.52 4.25 -10.50
CA TRP A 142 -4.46 5.18 -9.84
C TRP A 142 -5.28 6.04 -10.82
N ARG A 143 -5.52 5.51 -12.02
CA ARG A 143 -6.28 6.15 -13.09
C ARG A 143 -7.45 5.32 -13.59
N LYS A 144 -7.33 3.99 -13.46
CA LYS A 144 -8.34 3.04 -13.93
C LYS A 144 -8.47 1.87 -12.96
N LEU A 145 -9.70 1.57 -12.59
CA LEU A 145 -10.07 0.33 -11.90
C LEU A 145 -10.98 -0.47 -12.84
N THR A 146 -10.62 -1.73 -13.08
CA THR A 146 -11.42 -2.65 -13.88
C THR A 146 -11.91 -3.80 -13.01
N GLY A 147 -13.16 -4.20 -13.15
CA GLY A 147 -13.76 -5.33 -12.45
C GLY A 147 -14.19 -6.43 -13.40
N TYR A 148 -13.89 -7.65 -13.04
CA TYR A 148 -14.31 -8.86 -13.74
C TYR A 148 -15.14 -9.72 -12.79
N GLY A 149 -16.25 -10.29 -13.26
CA GLY A 149 -17.17 -11.11 -12.45
C GLY A 149 -18.08 -10.31 -11.49
N PHE A 150 -18.14 -8.99 -11.60
CA PHE A 150 -18.98 -8.13 -10.77
C PHE A 150 -20.30 -7.80 -11.50
N LYS A 151 -21.44 -8.04 -10.86
CA LYS A 151 -22.72 -7.48 -11.31
C LYS A 151 -22.77 -5.97 -11.02
N GLY A 152 -23.01 -5.15 -12.06
CA GLY A 152 -23.16 -3.69 -11.89
C GLY A 152 -21.86 -2.89 -11.76
N PHE A 153 -20.70 -3.53 -11.98
CA PHE A 153 -19.41 -2.82 -12.03
C PHE A 153 -18.47 -3.46 -13.06
N SER A 154 -18.06 -2.69 -14.05
CA SER A 154 -17.06 -3.10 -15.05
C SER A 154 -15.79 -2.27 -14.98
N SER A 155 -15.90 -0.96 -14.83
CA SER A 155 -14.72 -0.09 -14.68
C SER A 155 -15.06 1.28 -14.09
N MET A 156 -14.02 1.92 -13.56
CA MET A 156 -13.99 3.32 -13.12
C MET A 156 -12.71 3.95 -13.67
N LYS A 157 -12.82 5.15 -14.26
CA LYS A 157 -11.69 5.95 -14.73
C LYS A 157 -11.78 7.34 -14.12
N ALA A 158 -10.64 7.89 -13.73
CA ALA A 158 -10.53 9.25 -13.21
C ALA A 158 -9.11 9.80 -13.43
N GLY A 159 -8.88 11.07 -13.08
CA GLY A 159 -7.53 11.60 -12.91
C GLY A 159 -6.77 10.78 -11.86
N MET A 160 -5.43 10.84 -11.90
CA MET A 160 -4.61 10.16 -10.90
C MET A 160 -4.95 10.71 -9.50
N ASP A 161 -5.41 9.83 -8.62
CA ASP A 161 -5.71 10.19 -7.23
C ASP A 161 -5.25 9.06 -6.29
N LYS A 162 -4.20 9.35 -5.53
CA LYS A 162 -3.62 8.44 -4.53
C LYS A 162 -4.15 8.71 -3.11
N GLY A 163 -5.14 9.60 -2.95
CA GLY A 163 -5.84 9.82 -1.68
C GLY A 163 -5.24 10.88 -0.76
N GLN A 164 -4.18 11.62 -1.14
CA GLN A 164 -3.55 12.62 -0.26
C GLN A 164 -4.56 13.67 0.21
N LYS A 165 -5.31 14.27 -0.72
CA LYS A 165 -6.31 15.29 -0.38
C LYS A 165 -7.36 14.75 0.60
N ARG A 166 -7.87 13.56 0.34
CA ARG A 166 -8.87 12.91 1.20
C ARG A 166 -8.31 12.60 2.60
N GLN A 167 -7.07 12.12 2.69
CA GLN A 167 -6.41 11.88 3.97
C GLN A 167 -6.35 13.17 4.81
N PHE A 168 -5.90 14.29 4.23
CA PHE A 168 -5.81 15.57 4.95
C PHE A 168 -7.18 16.13 5.32
N THR A 169 -8.20 15.95 4.47
CA THR A 169 -9.57 16.36 4.81
C THR A 169 -10.07 15.61 6.04
N LEU A 170 -9.97 14.28 6.03
CA LEU A 170 -10.39 13.44 7.15
C LEU A 170 -9.57 13.69 8.42
N LEU A 171 -8.27 13.96 8.29
CA LEU A 171 -7.42 14.33 9.43
C LEU A 171 -7.91 15.62 10.08
N ASN A 172 -8.20 16.64 9.28
CA ASN A 172 -8.71 17.92 9.80
C ASN A 172 -10.08 17.76 10.49
N GLU A 173 -10.98 16.96 9.92
CA GLU A 173 -12.25 16.62 10.52
C GLU A 173 -12.03 15.93 11.88
N ARG A 174 -11.16 14.92 11.92
CA ARG A 174 -10.85 14.16 13.13
C ARG A 174 -10.21 15.01 14.24
N ILE A 175 -9.31 15.93 13.90
CA ILE A 175 -8.69 16.85 14.86
C ILE A 175 -9.76 17.79 15.49
N ARG A 176 -10.74 18.23 14.70
CA ARG A 176 -11.81 19.12 15.18
C ARG A 176 -12.84 18.42 16.06
N GLU A 177 -13.17 17.18 15.72
CA GLU A 177 -14.24 16.42 16.38
C GLU A 177 -13.71 15.55 17.53
N GLY A 178 -12.40 15.36 17.60
CA GLY A 178 -11.77 14.34 18.44
C GLY A 178 -11.97 12.93 17.88
N GLY A 179 -11.34 11.94 18.48
CA GLY A 179 -11.53 10.52 18.20
C GLY A 179 -10.24 9.78 17.82
N GLU A 180 -10.42 8.49 17.51
CA GLU A 180 -9.33 7.57 17.21
C GLU A 180 -8.53 7.96 15.96
N PRO A 181 -7.23 7.60 15.87
CA PRO A 181 -6.42 7.85 14.71
C PRO A 181 -7.08 7.32 13.42
N LEU A 182 -6.90 8.03 12.30
CA LEU A 182 -7.42 7.62 10.99
C LEU A 182 -6.85 6.29 10.51
N ILE A 183 -5.63 6.00 10.91
CA ILE A 183 -4.90 4.78 10.60
C ILE A 183 -4.57 4.16 11.94
N PRO A 184 -5.02 2.93 12.21
CA PRO A 184 -4.66 2.22 13.42
C PRO A 184 -3.14 2.21 13.58
N ARG A 185 -2.63 2.36 14.80
CA ARG A 185 -1.22 2.09 15.07
C ARG A 185 -0.95 0.65 14.64
N SER A 186 0.06 0.44 13.82
CA SER A 186 0.67 -0.87 13.73
C SER A 186 1.26 -1.13 15.10
N GLU A 187 0.70 -2.07 15.82
CA GLU A 187 1.38 -2.59 17.00
C GLU A 187 2.71 -3.18 16.52
N GLU A 188 3.77 -2.77 17.18
CA GLU A 188 5.16 -3.18 16.92
C GLU A 188 5.34 -4.69 17.13
#